data_3d00ecbbe9451413532a312b68da5216
#
_entry.id   3d00ecbbe9451413532a312b68da5216
#
_cell.length_a   1.000
_cell.length_b   1.000
_cell.length_c   1.000
_cell.angle_alpha   90.00
_cell.angle_beta   90.00
_cell.angle_gamma   90.00
#
_symmetry.space_group_name_H-M   'P 1'
#
loop_
_entity.id
_entity.type
_entity.pdbx_description
1 polymer ?
#
loop_
_entity_poly.entity_id
_entity_poly.type
_entity_poly.pdbx_seq_one_letter_code
_entity_poly.pdbx_strand_id
1 'polypeptide(L)'
;MAIFKQACTWEVTDKLLVVKENKCKCVFSNPNQHLLTKIKVDGCQITDGIRCDYLILDHCHNEYFVELKGKDLPHAVEQLEASIQQLSAPNHTIKKKAINVSSRNPSNDTSVQRAKAMFKKKYGVELIPKNIQIEITIK
;
A
#
# COMPACT_ATOMS: atom_id res chain seq x y z
N MET A 1 -5.82 -16.86 -3.63
CA MET A 1 -5.99 -15.49 -4.13
C MET A 1 -7.21 -14.86 -3.48
N ALA A 2 -7.06 -13.63 -3.02
CA ALA A 2 -8.18 -12.93 -2.41
C ALA A 2 -9.20 -12.53 -3.46
N ILE A 3 -10.49 -12.63 -3.11
CA ILE A 3 -11.58 -12.14 -3.95
C ILE A 3 -11.94 -10.75 -3.43
N PHE A 4 -11.81 -9.74 -4.30
CA PHE A 4 -12.11 -8.37 -3.91
C PHE A 4 -13.57 -8.07 -4.07
N LYS A 5 -14.17 -7.41 -3.06
CA LYS A 5 -15.56 -7.01 -3.08
C LYS A 5 -15.76 -5.94 -4.14
N GLN A 6 -16.75 -6.13 -5.00
CA GLN A 6 -17.04 -5.17 -6.06
C GLN A 6 -17.34 -3.77 -5.52
N ALA A 7 -18.06 -3.69 -4.42
CA ALA A 7 -18.40 -2.42 -3.79
C ALA A 7 -17.19 -1.67 -3.24
N CYS A 8 -16.05 -2.34 -3.09
CA CYS A 8 -14.82 -1.77 -2.54
C CYS A 8 -13.75 -1.56 -3.61
N THR A 9 -14.08 -1.80 -4.86
CA THR A 9 -13.11 -1.87 -5.94
C THR A 9 -13.49 -0.92 -7.07
N TRP A 10 -12.54 -0.10 -7.52
CA TRP A 10 -12.73 0.83 -8.65
C TRP A 10 -11.62 0.61 -9.65
N GLU A 11 -11.98 0.55 -10.93
CA GLU A 11 -11.01 0.51 -12.03
C GLU A 11 -10.90 1.89 -12.64
N VAL A 12 -9.68 2.39 -12.76
CA VAL A 12 -9.42 3.73 -13.29
C VAL A 12 -8.29 3.70 -14.31
N THR A 13 -8.35 4.62 -15.28
CA THR A 13 -7.30 4.81 -16.29
C THR A 13 -6.75 6.23 -16.27
N ASP A 14 -7.03 6.96 -15.20
CA ASP A 14 -6.63 8.34 -15.05
C ASP A 14 -5.09 8.46 -15.06
N LYS A 15 -4.60 9.61 -15.50
CA LYS A 15 -3.17 9.89 -15.47
C LYS A 15 -2.63 10.05 -14.06
N LEU A 16 -3.49 10.40 -13.11
CA LEU A 16 -3.14 10.47 -11.69
C LEU A 16 -4.21 9.76 -10.88
N LEU A 17 -3.77 8.88 -10.00
CA LEU A 17 -4.61 8.26 -8.99
C LEU A 17 -4.08 8.67 -7.63
N VAL A 18 -4.89 9.36 -6.83
CA VAL A 18 -4.48 9.85 -5.51
C VAL A 18 -5.31 9.17 -4.44
N VAL A 19 -4.63 8.60 -3.45
CA VAL A 19 -5.28 8.18 -2.21
C VAL A 19 -4.73 9.07 -1.10
N LYS A 20 -5.63 9.61 -0.28
CA LYS A 20 -5.22 10.55 0.76
C LYS A 20 -6.09 10.45 1.98
N GLU A 21 -5.52 10.84 3.10
CA GLU A 21 -6.22 10.99 4.37
C GLU A 21 -5.55 12.13 5.12
N ASN A 22 -6.31 13.17 5.45
CA ASN A 22 -5.78 14.38 6.08
C ASN A 22 -4.62 14.97 5.25
N LYS A 23 -3.43 15.07 5.83
CA LYS A 23 -2.26 15.64 5.15
C LYS A 23 -1.44 14.61 4.39
N CYS A 24 -1.70 13.33 4.60
CA CYS A 24 -0.92 12.26 4.00
C CYS A 24 -1.51 11.82 2.68
N LYS A 25 -0.69 11.72 1.64
CA LYS A 25 -1.17 11.24 0.35
C LYS A 25 -0.14 10.42 -0.40
N CYS A 26 -0.65 9.48 -1.18
CA CYS A 26 0.13 8.68 -2.11
C CYS A 26 -0.43 8.93 -3.50
N VAL A 27 0.43 9.38 -4.40
CA VAL A 27 0.07 9.72 -5.78
C VAL A 27 0.64 8.66 -6.71
N PHE A 28 -0.22 8.06 -7.52
CA PHE A 28 0.21 7.13 -8.56
C PHE A 28 0.16 7.87 -9.89
N SER A 29 1.33 8.16 -10.45
CA SER A 29 1.45 8.78 -11.76
C SER A 29 1.33 7.69 -12.83
N ASN A 30 0.37 7.84 -13.72
CA ASN A 30 0.01 6.83 -14.72
C ASN A 30 -0.03 7.47 -16.11
N PRO A 31 1.14 7.90 -16.62
CA PRO A 31 1.19 8.69 -17.86
C PRO A 31 0.68 7.93 -19.07
N ASN A 32 0.78 6.62 -19.09
CA ASN A 32 0.33 5.79 -20.19
C ASN A 32 -1.13 5.34 -20.03
N GLN A 33 -1.81 5.83 -19.01
CA GLN A 33 -3.23 5.55 -18.74
C GLN A 33 -3.56 4.05 -18.74
N HIS A 34 -2.68 3.27 -18.13
CA HIS A 34 -2.92 1.85 -17.90
C HIS A 34 -4.08 1.66 -16.91
N LEU A 35 -4.68 0.50 -16.95
CA LEU A 35 -5.74 0.16 -16.01
C LEU A 35 -5.16 -0.04 -14.61
N LEU A 36 -5.66 0.73 -13.67
CA LEU A 36 -5.32 0.59 -12.25
C LEU A 36 -6.56 0.16 -11.49
N THR A 37 -6.38 -0.73 -10.53
CA THR A 37 -7.47 -1.18 -9.66
C THR A 37 -7.23 -0.62 -8.26
N LYS A 38 -8.18 0.16 -7.76
CA LYS A 38 -8.13 0.74 -6.43
C LYS A 38 -9.08 -0.02 -5.54
N ILE A 39 -8.57 -0.55 -4.43
CA ILE A 39 -9.36 -1.30 -3.46
C ILE A 39 -9.30 -0.55 -2.13
N LYS A 40 -10.47 -0.18 -1.63
CA LYS A 40 -10.55 0.40 -0.28
C LYS A 40 -10.54 -0.76 0.70
N VAL A 41 -9.49 -0.85 1.50
CA VAL A 41 -9.33 -1.96 2.43
C VAL A 41 -9.99 -1.64 3.76
N ASP A 42 -9.64 -0.50 4.36
CA ASP A 42 -10.16 -0.12 5.68
C ASP A 42 -11.66 0.13 5.66
N GLY A 43 -12.38 -0.70 6.41
CA GLY A 43 -13.82 -0.53 6.56
C GLY A 43 -14.64 -0.95 5.35
N CYS A 44 -14.01 -1.54 4.35
CA CYS A 44 -14.70 -2.03 3.16
C CYS A 44 -14.29 -3.45 2.83
N GLN A 45 -13.11 -3.65 2.24
CA GLN A 45 -12.63 -5.01 1.92
C GLN A 45 -12.37 -5.81 3.20
N ILE A 46 -11.80 -5.17 4.22
CA ILE A 46 -11.59 -5.77 5.54
C ILE A 46 -12.34 -4.92 6.55
N THR A 47 -13.32 -5.51 7.22
CA THR A 47 -14.17 -4.79 8.18
C THR A 47 -13.81 -5.09 9.63
N ASP A 48 -13.07 -6.19 9.87
CA ASP A 48 -12.68 -6.60 11.21
C ASP A 48 -11.17 -6.73 11.31
N GLY A 49 -10.63 -6.35 12.46
CA GLY A 49 -9.23 -6.53 12.77
C GLY A 49 -8.32 -5.45 12.19
N ILE A 50 -7.05 -5.71 12.26
CA ILE A 50 -6.01 -4.77 11.81
C ILE A 50 -5.90 -4.81 10.30
N ARG A 51 -5.82 -3.63 9.66
CA ARG A 51 -5.80 -3.50 8.21
C ARG A 51 -5.19 -2.17 7.80
N CYS A 52 -4.65 -2.11 6.57
CA CYS A 52 -4.20 -0.86 5.99
C CYS A 52 -5.35 -0.14 5.28
N ASP A 53 -5.08 1.06 4.73
CA ASP A 53 -6.12 1.89 4.13
C ASP A 53 -6.51 1.45 2.73
N TYR A 54 -5.53 1.23 1.83
CA TYR A 54 -5.79 0.94 0.42
C TYR A 54 -4.85 -0.12 -0.13
N LEU A 55 -5.31 -0.81 -1.17
CA LEU A 55 -4.49 -1.66 -2.03
C LEU A 55 -4.70 -1.20 -3.46
N ILE A 56 -3.61 -0.92 -4.16
CA ILE A 56 -3.65 -0.56 -5.58
C ILE A 56 -2.98 -1.69 -6.36
N LEU A 57 -3.62 -2.11 -7.46
CA LEU A 57 -3.05 -3.07 -8.38
C LEU A 57 -2.82 -2.35 -9.72
N ASP A 58 -1.64 -2.54 -10.32
CA ASP A 58 -1.41 -1.99 -11.65
C ASP A 58 -1.80 -3.00 -12.73
N HIS A 59 -1.61 -2.64 -13.99
CA HIS A 59 -2.00 -3.49 -15.13
C HIS A 59 -1.18 -4.79 -15.23
N CYS A 60 -0.06 -4.87 -14.51
CA CYS A 60 0.75 -6.09 -14.41
C CYS A 60 0.48 -6.85 -13.12
N HIS A 61 -0.55 -6.46 -12.38
CA HIS A 61 -0.94 -7.05 -11.09
C HIS A 61 0.09 -6.83 -9.98
N ASN A 62 1.01 -5.88 -10.14
CA ASN A 62 1.89 -5.48 -9.05
C ASN A 62 1.04 -4.86 -7.94
N GLU A 63 1.46 -5.07 -6.70
CA GLU A 63 0.67 -4.71 -5.52
C GLU A 63 1.30 -3.55 -4.77
N TYR A 64 0.46 -2.59 -4.38
CA TYR A 64 0.87 -1.43 -3.60
C TYR A 64 -0.08 -1.30 -2.41
N PHE A 65 0.35 -1.80 -1.26
CA PHE A 65 -0.40 -1.66 -0.01
C PHE A 65 -0.08 -0.30 0.59
N VAL A 66 -1.10 0.48 0.93
CA VAL A 66 -0.92 1.87 1.37
C VAL A 66 -1.56 2.07 2.74
N GLU A 67 -0.75 2.58 3.68
CA GLU A 67 -1.20 3.02 4.98
C GLU A 67 -0.90 4.51 5.11
N LEU A 68 -1.95 5.30 5.33
CA LEU A 68 -1.85 6.76 5.43
C LEU A 68 -1.97 7.19 6.90
N LYS A 69 -1.35 8.29 7.25
CA LYS A 69 -1.35 8.91 8.58
C LYS A 69 -0.80 8.05 9.72
N GLY A 70 0.02 7.06 9.41
CA GLY A 70 0.66 6.28 10.47
C GLY A 70 1.58 7.15 11.31
N LYS A 71 1.20 7.42 12.56
CA LYS A 71 2.06 8.17 13.48
C LYS A 71 3.13 7.31 14.10
N ASP A 72 2.85 6.05 14.18
CA ASP A 72 3.62 5.06 14.90
C ASP A 72 4.00 3.96 13.91
N LEU A 73 5.30 3.85 13.64
CA LEU A 73 5.77 2.86 12.67
C LEU A 73 5.39 1.42 13.06
N PRO A 74 5.53 0.97 14.32
CA PRO A 74 5.11 -0.38 14.68
C PRO A 74 3.64 -0.65 14.36
N HIS A 75 2.75 0.31 14.60
CA HIS A 75 1.33 0.16 14.29
C HIS A 75 1.09 0.08 12.79
N ALA A 76 1.74 0.95 12.01
CA ALA A 76 1.63 0.93 10.55
C ALA A 76 2.15 -0.40 9.98
N VAL A 77 3.24 -0.92 10.54
CA VAL A 77 3.80 -2.21 10.14
C VAL A 77 2.79 -3.32 10.37
N GLU A 78 2.13 -3.34 11.52
CA GLU A 78 1.10 -4.34 11.82
C GLU A 78 -0.07 -4.26 10.83
N GLN A 79 -0.52 -3.06 10.51
CA GLN A 79 -1.63 -2.84 9.59
C GLN A 79 -1.29 -3.33 8.18
N LEU A 80 -0.11 -2.99 7.70
CA LEU A 80 0.37 -3.42 6.39
C LEU A 80 0.57 -4.93 6.36
N GLU A 81 1.19 -5.49 7.38
CA GLU A 81 1.45 -6.93 7.44
C GLU A 81 0.15 -7.73 7.43
N ALA A 82 -0.84 -7.33 8.23
CA ALA A 82 -2.12 -8.00 8.29
C ALA A 82 -2.83 -8.01 6.94
N SER A 83 -2.80 -6.88 6.23
CA SER A 83 -3.42 -6.78 4.92
C SER A 83 -2.68 -7.61 3.86
N ILE A 84 -1.36 -7.62 3.90
CA ILE A 84 -0.55 -8.44 3.00
C ILE A 84 -0.88 -9.92 3.19
N GLN A 85 -0.97 -10.37 4.44
CA GLN A 85 -1.28 -11.77 4.74
C GLN A 85 -2.64 -12.19 4.19
N GLN A 86 -3.62 -11.28 4.19
CA GLN A 86 -4.98 -11.60 3.75
C GLN A 86 -5.18 -11.41 2.25
N LEU A 87 -4.52 -10.42 1.64
CA LEU A 87 -4.89 -9.95 0.32
C LEU A 87 -3.82 -10.18 -0.76
N SER A 88 -2.56 -10.37 -0.38
CA SER A 88 -1.49 -10.49 -1.36
C SER A 88 -1.60 -11.81 -2.14
N ALA A 89 -1.41 -11.72 -3.45
CA ALA A 89 -1.36 -12.90 -4.31
C ALA A 89 -0.07 -13.68 -4.05
N PRO A 90 -0.11 -15.02 -4.11
CA PRO A 90 1.09 -15.85 -3.86
C PRO A 90 2.04 -15.92 -5.05
N ASN A 91 2.04 -14.93 -5.93
CA ASN A 91 2.84 -14.91 -7.13
C ASN A 91 4.15 -14.17 -6.87
N HIS A 92 5.28 -14.88 -7.02
CA HIS A 92 6.61 -14.31 -6.77
C HIS A 92 7.15 -13.47 -7.92
N THR A 93 6.47 -13.48 -9.08
CA THR A 93 6.92 -12.68 -10.23
C THR A 93 6.41 -11.25 -10.20
N ILE A 94 5.39 -10.96 -9.40
CA ILE A 94 4.87 -9.60 -9.27
C ILE A 94 5.66 -8.82 -8.23
N LYS A 95 5.74 -7.51 -8.42
CA LYS A 95 6.37 -6.61 -7.46
C LYS A 95 5.37 -6.25 -6.39
N LYS A 96 5.82 -6.19 -5.15
CA LYS A 96 4.98 -5.88 -4.00
C LYS A 96 5.62 -4.78 -3.19
N LYS A 97 4.87 -3.73 -2.94
CA LYS A 97 5.33 -2.59 -2.14
C LYS A 97 4.34 -2.31 -1.02
N ALA A 98 4.88 -1.97 0.14
CA ALA A 98 4.10 -1.52 1.29
C ALA A 98 4.52 -0.09 1.59
N ILE A 99 3.58 0.83 1.46
CA ILE A 99 3.86 2.26 1.53
C ILE A 99 3.22 2.82 2.80
N ASN A 100 4.04 3.41 3.66
CA ASN A 100 3.57 4.09 4.86
C ASN A 100 3.85 5.58 4.71
N VAL A 101 2.78 6.38 4.55
CA VAL A 101 2.89 7.83 4.50
C VAL A 101 2.46 8.36 5.86
N SER A 102 3.39 8.97 6.59
CA SER A 102 3.13 9.44 7.94
C SER A 102 3.12 10.96 8.03
N SER A 103 2.46 11.48 9.07
CA SER A 103 2.43 12.91 9.33
C SER A 103 3.69 13.42 10.02
N ARG A 104 4.58 12.51 10.42
CA ARG A 104 5.86 12.83 11.03
C ARG A 104 6.98 12.30 10.15
N ASN A 105 8.16 12.89 10.28
CA ASN A 105 9.32 12.41 9.54
C ASN A 105 9.60 10.96 9.91
N PRO A 106 9.68 10.06 8.93
CA PRO A 106 10.08 8.69 9.22
C PRO A 106 11.51 8.69 9.76
N SER A 107 11.73 7.87 10.76
CA SER A 107 13.05 7.69 11.32
C SER A 107 13.86 6.76 10.42
N ASN A 108 15.16 7.01 10.32
CA ASN A 108 16.08 6.09 9.65
C ASN A 108 16.81 5.23 10.68
N ASP A 109 16.17 5.02 11.82
CA ASP A 109 16.76 4.26 12.90
C ASP A 109 16.69 2.76 12.63
N THR A 110 17.15 1.99 13.62
CA THR A 110 17.19 0.54 13.55
C THR A 110 15.81 -0.08 13.35
N SER A 111 14.76 0.54 13.92
CA SER A 111 13.39 0.02 13.79
C SER A 111 12.93 0.02 12.34
N VAL A 112 13.21 1.08 11.59
CA VAL A 112 12.88 1.17 10.16
C VAL A 112 13.64 0.11 9.38
N GLN A 113 14.93 -0.03 9.64
CA GLN A 113 15.76 -1.00 8.92
C GLN A 113 15.31 -2.44 9.20
N ARG A 114 14.96 -2.74 10.44
CA ARG A 114 14.43 -4.06 10.81
C ARG A 114 13.11 -4.36 10.12
N ALA A 115 12.22 -3.37 10.07
CA ALA A 115 10.93 -3.54 9.41
C ALA A 115 11.11 -3.79 7.92
N LYS A 116 11.99 -3.03 7.25
CA LYS A 116 12.29 -3.24 5.83
C LYS A 116 12.83 -4.63 5.56
N ALA A 117 13.77 -5.09 6.40
CA ALA A 117 14.37 -6.41 6.27
C ALA A 117 13.33 -7.51 6.48
N MET A 118 12.46 -7.35 7.46
CA MET A 118 11.40 -8.32 7.76
C MET A 118 10.42 -8.46 6.59
N PHE A 119 9.94 -7.34 6.05
CA PHE A 119 9.02 -7.37 4.92
C PHE A 119 9.65 -8.02 3.69
N LYS A 120 10.91 -7.71 3.42
CA LYS A 120 11.60 -8.29 2.27
C LYS A 120 11.79 -9.79 2.43
N LYS A 121 12.26 -10.23 3.60
CA LYS A 121 12.55 -11.63 3.86
C LYS A 121 11.28 -12.46 3.97
N LYS A 122 10.28 -11.97 4.68
CA LYS A 122 9.08 -12.76 5.00
C LYS A 122 8.06 -12.76 3.87
N TYR A 123 7.92 -11.64 3.16
CA TYR A 123 6.85 -11.48 2.16
C TYR A 123 7.35 -11.13 0.76
N GLY A 124 8.63 -10.82 0.60
CA GLY A 124 9.13 -10.32 -0.68
C GLY A 124 8.59 -8.93 -1.01
N VAL A 125 8.31 -8.13 0.01
CA VAL A 125 7.70 -6.82 -0.12
C VAL A 125 8.72 -5.73 0.23
N GLU A 126 8.75 -4.68 -0.58
CA GLU A 126 9.56 -3.49 -0.31
C GLU A 126 8.75 -2.53 0.55
N LEU A 127 9.20 -2.27 1.78
CA LEU A 127 8.56 -1.30 2.67
C LEU A 127 9.14 0.08 2.40
N ILE A 128 8.26 1.05 2.13
CA ILE A 128 8.64 2.43 1.80
C ILE A 128 7.97 3.38 2.79
N PRO A 129 8.69 3.83 3.83
CA PRO A 129 8.18 4.89 4.70
C PRO A 129 8.47 6.26 4.10
N LYS A 130 7.51 7.15 4.16
CA LYS A 130 7.64 8.50 3.60
C LYS A 130 6.87 9.50 4.46
N ASN A 131 7.31 10.75 4.41
CA ASN A 131 6.68 11.83 5.17
C ASN A 131 5.77 12.65 4.27
N ILE A 132 4.50 12.80 4.67
CA ILE A 132 3.47 13.64 4.06
C ILE A 132 3.02 13.15 2.68
N GLN A 133 3.93 12.93 1.74
CA GLN A 133 3.54 12.58 0.38
C GLN A 133 4.59 11.71 -0.30
N ILE A 134 4.12 10.80 -1.12
CA ILE A 134 4.96 10.00 -2.02
C ILE A 134 4.31 9.96 -3.40
N GLU A 135 5.14 9.92 -4.44
CA GLU A 135 4.68 9.69 -5.81
C GLU A 135 5.29 8.39 -6.32
N ILE A 136 4.44 7.54 -6.87
CA ILE A 136 4.82 6.27 -7.49
C ILE A 136 4.51 6.38 -8.98
N THR A 137 5.47 6.08 -9.84
CA THR A 137 5.25 6.11 -11.28
C THR A 137 4.94 4.71 -11.79
N ILE A 138 3.82 4.57 -12.49
CA ILE A 138 3.41 3.33 -13.15
C ILE A 138 4.00 3.34 -14.57
N LYS A 139 4.73 2.26 -14.89
CA LYS A 139 5.44 2.17 -16.19
C LYS A 139 4.72 1.30 -17.20
#